data_455b9f72fade7ffad26d9ba6c2c45f63
#
_entry.id   455b9f72fade7ffad26d9ba6c2c45f63
#
_cell.length_a   1.000
_cell.length_b   1.000
_cell.length_c   1.000
_cell.angle_alpha   90.00
_cell.angle_beta   90.00
_cell.angle_gamma   90.00
#
_symmetry.space_group_name_H-M   'P 1'
#
loop_
_entity.id
_entity.type
_entity.pdbx_description
1 polymer ?
#
loop_
_entity_poly.entity_id
_entity_poly.type
_entity_poly.pdbx_seq_one_letter_code
_entity_poly.pdbx_strand_id
1 'polypeptide(L)'
;MKPKYEQLADNLREQILSGVYQKDELIPSENKLQEEYGLSRYTVRQAIGVLVEEGLLRKERGAGTFVSKIDQGTRNRGLIMTYLSDYIFPSIIRGLEKELSEQGYSLILGTTNNDPNQEKACLKRMLNRKVDGFIIEPTKSNQYNPNLAYYSMIKERNIPVLMINASFLVIKR
;
A
#
# COMPACT_ATOMS: atom_id res chain seq x y z
N MET A 1 -16.75 18.59 -10.00
CA MET A 1 -15.50 19.38 -9.79
C MET A 1 -15.00 19.04 -8.40
N LYS A 2 -13.72 18.66 -8.26
CA LYS A 2 -13.12 18.27 -6.96
C LYS A 2 -13.06 19.48 -6.02
N PRO A 3 -13.40 19.34 -4.73
CA PRO A 3 -13.32 20.43 -3.76
C PRO A 3 -11.92 21.04 -3.67
N LYS A 4 -11.80 22.34 -3.43
CA LYS A 4 -10.49 23.03 -3.41
C LYS A 4 -9.52 22.49 -2.36
N TYR A 5 -10.03 22.06 -1.20
CA TYR A 5 -9.17 21.47 -0.16
C TYR A 5 -8.59 20.12 -0.58
N GLU A 6 -9.36 19.31 -1.33
CA GLU A 6 -8.85 18.04 -1.87
C GLU A 6 -7.80 18.25 -2.95
N GLN A 7 -7.97 19.27 -3.80
CA GLN A 7 -6.96 19.62 -4.81
C GLN A 7 -5.64 20.02 -4.16
N LEU A 8 -5.68 20.82 -3.09
CA LEU A 8 -4.49 21.19 -2.33
C LEU A 8 -3.89 19.97 -1.63
N ALA A 9 -4.72 19.11 -1.02
CA ALA A 9 -4.25 17.89 -0.38
C ALA A 9 -3.56 16.96 -1.37
N ASP A 10 -4.11 16.77 -2.58
CA ASP A 10 -3.49 15.96 -3.64
C ASP A 10 -2.14 16.53 -4.08
N ASN A 11 -2.06 17.84 -4.29
CA ASN A 11 -0.82 18.50 -4.70
C ASN A 11 0.28 18.33 -3.62
N LEU A 12 -0.04 18.61 -2.36
CA LEU A 12 0.91 18.41 -1.26
C LEU A 12 1.28 16.92 -1.09
N ARG A 13 0.33 16.01 -1.27
CA ARG A 13 0.58 14.56 -1.25
C ARG A 13 1.57 14.16 -2.33
N GLU A 14 1.39 14.64 -3.55
CA GLU A 14 2.30 14.38 -4.66
C GLU A 14 3.71 14.90 -4.37
N GLN A 15 3.84 16.13 -3.86
CA GLN A 15 5.12 16.73 -3.47
C GLN A 15 5.81 15.93 -2.36
N ILE A 16 5.06 15.45 -1.38
CA ILE A 16 5.59 14.62 -0.30
C ILE A 16 6.03 13.25 -0.86
N LEU A 17 5.20 12.61 -1.67
CA LEU A 17 5.49 11.27 -2.21
C LEU A 17 6.60 11.27 -3.27
N SER A 18 6.74 12.37 -4.02
CA SER A 18 7.85 12.54 -4.98
C SER A 18 9.17 12.94 -4.32
N GLY A 19 9.16 13.23 -3.00
CA GLY A 19 10.36 13.58 -2.25
C GLY A 19 10.77 15.04 -2.36
N VAL A 20 9.88 15.93 -2.82
CA VAL A 20 10.09 17.39 -2.76
C VAL A 20 10.22 17.83 -1.30
N TYR A 21 9.41 17.26 -0.42
CA TYR A 21 9.56 17.39 1.03
C TYR A 21 10.07 16.10 1.63
N GLN A 22 11.18 16.18 2.37
CA GLN A 22 11.80 15.03 3.02
C GLN A 22 11.11 14.71 4.37
N LYS A 23 11.34 13.51 4.86
CA LYS A 23 10.91 13.12 6.22
C LYS A 23 11.46 14.12 7.24
N ASP A 24 10.59 14.51 8.19
CA ASP A 24 10.87 15.49 9.26
C ASP A 24 11.11 16.92 8.76
N GLU A 25 10.90 17.19 7.48
CA GLU A 25 10.96 18.54 6.91
C GLU A 25 9.68 19.31 7.19
N LEU A 26 9.83 20.62 7.42
CA LEU A 26 8.74 21.57 7.64
C LEU A 26 8.09 21.93 6.30
N ILE A 27 6.79 21.71 6.15
CA ILE A 27 6.04 22.22 4.99
C ILE A 27 5.77 23.73 5.13
N PRO A 28 5.42 24.43 4.04
CA PRO A 28 5.06 25.84 4.12
C PRO A 28 3.94 26.09 5.13
N SER A 29 4.03 27.23 5.84
CA SER A 29 3.02 27.60 6.84
C SER A 29 1.63 27.75 6.22
N GLU A 30 0.57 27.64 7.06
CA GLU A 30 -0.81 27.88 6.60
C GLU A 30 -0.97 29.20 5.85
N ASN A 31 -0.31 30.26 6.31
CA ASN A 31 -0.35 31.58 5.67
C ASN A 31 0.31 31.57 4.29
N LYS A 32 1.49 30.95 4.19
CA LYS A 32 2.20 30.82 2.91
C LYS A 32 1.41 29.99 1.90
N LEU A 33 0.78 28.91 2.33
CA LEU A 33 -0.10 28.10 1.48
C LEU A 33 -1.36 28.87 1.04
N GLN A 34 -1.91 29.73 1.90
CA GLN A 34 -3.03 30.63 1.52
C GLN A 34 -2.62 31.57 0.39
N GLU A 35 -1.46 32.20 0.51
CA GLU A 35 -0.93 33.13 -0.50
C GLU A 35 -0.62 32.41 -1.81
N GLU A 36 0.07 31.29 -1.74
CA GLU A 36 0.54 30.53 -2.91
C GLU A 36 -0.62 29.96 -3.74
N TYR A 37 -1.65 29.41 -3.05
CA TYR A 37 -2.77 28.74 -3.73
C TYR A 37 -4.04 29.60 -3.82
N GLY A 38 -4.04 30.83 -3.29
CA GLY A 38 -5.20 31.71 -3.31
C GLY A 38 -6.40 31.13 -2.56
N LEU A 39 -6.17 30.44 -1.45
CA LEU A 39 -7.19 29.71 -0.69
C LEU A 39 -7.46 30.35 0.68
N SER A 40 -8.68 30.11 1.20
CA SER A 40 -9.01 30.53 2.56
C SER A 40 -8.24 29.70 3.59
N ARG A 41 -8.02 30.27 4.78
CA ARG A 41 -7.38 29.57 5.90
C ARG A 41 -8.11 28.28 6.28
N TYR A 42 -9.43 28.29 6.23
CA TYR A 42 -10.25 27.11 6.50
C TYR A 42 -9.97 26.00 5.51
N THR A 43 -9.91 26.32 4.21
CA THR A 43 -9.63 25.37 3.12
C THR A 43 -8.23 24.74 3.28
N VAL A 44 -7.22 25.57 3.59
CA VAL A 44 -5.84 25.09 3.84
C VAL A 44 -5.79 24.17 5.05
N ARG A 45 -6.43 24.55 6.16
CA ARG A 45 -6.50 23.69 7.36
C ARG A 45 -7.18 22.37 7.12
N GLN A 46 -8.24 22.36 6.31
CA GLN A 46 -8.95 21.16 5.94
C GLN A 46 -8.04 20.22 5.10
N ALA A 47 -7.32 20.76 4.12
CA ALA A 47 -6.34 20.00 3.32
C ALA A 47 -5.23 19.39 4.20
N ILE A 48 -4.65 20.18 5.08
CA ILE A 48 -3.62 19.70 6.03
C ILE A 48 -4.22 18.64 6.97
N GLY A 49 -5.47 18.82 7.42
CA GLY A 49 -6.18 17.86 8.26
C GLY A 49 -6.27 16.47 7.60
N VAL A 50 -6.68 16.42 6.34
CA VAL A 50 -6.71 15.17 5.54
C VAL A 50 -5.34 14.48 5.52
N LEU A 51 -4.28 15.23 5.26
CA LEU A 51 -2.92 14.66 5.19
C LEU A 51 -2.38 14.22 6.57
N VAL A 52 -2.85 14.84 7.65
CA VAL A 52 -2.55 14.39 9.02
C VAL A 52 -3.31 13.10 9.34
N GLU A 53 -4.57 12.97 8.96
CA GLU A 53 -5.36 11.73 9.11
C GLU A 53 -4.77 10.59 8.28
N GLU A 54 -4.24 10.88 7.10
CA GLU A 54 -3.50 9.92 6.27
C GLU A 54 -2.11 9.56 6.83
N GLY A 55 -1.65 10.24 7.89
CA GLY A 55 -0.33 10.02 8.49
C GLY A 55 0.84 10.59 7.68
N LEU A 56 0.57 11.34 6.61
CA LEU A 56 1.62 11.99 5.79
C LEU A 56 2.21 13.23 6.45
N LEU A 57 1.44 13.90 7.29
CA LEU A 57 1.85 15.08 8.04
C LEU A 57 1.62 14.89 9.54
N ARG A 58 2.39 15.60 10.34
CA ARG A 58 2.16 15.76 11.78
C ARG A 58 2.25 17.21 12.16
N LYS A 59 1.39 17.66 13.08
CA LYS A 59 1.43 19.01 13.64
C LYS A 59 2.19 19.02 14.95
N GLU A 60 3.12 19.95 15.06
CA GLU A 60 3.82 20.22 16.32
C GLU A 60 3.43 21.62 16.82
N ARG A 61 2.91 21.68 18.05
CA ARG A 61 2.41 22.95 18.62
C ARG A 61 3.55 23.97 18.73
N GLY A 62 3.38 25.11 18.07
CA GLY A 62 4.37 26.21 18.08
C GLY A 62 5.54 26.01 17.11
N ALA A 63 5.73 24.84 16.54
CA ALA A 63 6.84 24.54 15.62
C ALA A 63 6.38 24.46 14.15
N GLY A 64 5.14 24.04 13.89
CA GLY A 64 4.61 23.96 12.53
C GLY A 64 4.05 22.60 12.15
N THR A 65 3.99 22.35 10.84
CA THR A 65 3.53 21.08 10.28
C THR A 65 4.69 20.42 9.54
N PHE A 66 5.00 19.22 9.94
CA PHE A 66 6.15 18.45 9.42
C PHE A 66 5.69 17.24 8.63
N VAL A 67 6.48 16.84 7.66
CA VAL A 67 6.31 15.56 6.98
C VAL A 67 6.56 14.44 7.99
N SER A 68 5.57 13.58 8.16
CA SER A 68 5.67 12.40 9.00
C SER A 68 6.60 11.37 8.34
N LYS A 69 6.96 10.33 9.10
CA LYS A 69 7.58 9.15 8.51
C LYS A 69 6.58 8.55 7.53
N ILE A 70 6.75 8.87 6.26
CA ILE A 70 6.04 8.17 5.21
C ILE A 70 6.58 6.76 5.27
N ASP A 71 5.80 5.84 5.82
CA ASP A 71 5.99 4.45 5.47
C ASP A 71 5.49 4.33 4.02
N GLN A 72 6.35 4.73 3.07
CA GLN A 72 6.04 4.66 1.63
C GLN A 72 5.83 3.20 1.22
N GLY A 73 5.89 2.29 2.20
CA GLY A 73 6.00 0.89 1.94
C GLY A 73 7.23 0.62 1.07
N THR A 74 7.41 -0.59 0.69
CA THR A 74 8.48 -0.95 -0.26
C THR A 74 8.04 -0.73 -1.71
N ARG A 75 6.79 -0.30 -1.93
CA ARG A 75 6.09 -0.31 -3.23
C ARG A 75 6.18 -1.68 -3.93
N ASN A 76 6.30 -2.73 -3.16
CA ASN A 76 6.34 -4.09 -3.65
C ASN A 76 5.00 -4.79 -3.37
N ARG A 77 4.46 -5.46 -4.37
CA ARG A 77 3.33 -6.38 -4.22
C ARG A 77 3.80 -7.81 -4.37
N GLY A 78 3.42 -8.66 -3.45
CA GLY A 78 3.70 -10.09 -3.53
C GLY A 78 2.62 -10.81 -4.34
N LEU A 79 3.01 -11.52 -5.40
CA LEU A 79 2.14 -12.41 -6.14
C LEU A 79 2.58 -13.85 -5.89
N ILE A 80 1.71 -14.65 -5.29
CA ILE A 80 1.94 -16.08 -5.04
C ILE A 80 0.96 -16.85 -5.90
N MET A 81 1.49 -17.71 -6.77
CA MET A 81 0.73 -18.55 -7.70
C MET A 81 1.02 -20.02 -7.49
N THR A 82 0.05 -20.87 -7.73
CA THR A 82 0.26 -22.32 -7.62
C THR A 82 1.16 -22.84 -8.74
N TYR A 83 0.93 -22.42 -9.97
CA TYR A 83 1.73 -22.80 -11.14
C TYR A 83 1.96 -21.60 -12.05
N LEU A 84 3.07 -21.60 -12.77
CA LEU A 84 3.31 -20.74 -13.92
C LEU A 84 3.12 -21.57 -15.20
N SER A 85 1.87 -21.92 -15.52
CA SER A 85 1.59 -22.60 -16.78
C SER A 85 1.44 -21.59 -17.92
N ASP A 86 1.73 -22.03 -19.14
CA ASP A 86 1.77 -21.18 -20.34
C ASP A 86 0.38 -20.72 -20.83
N TYR A 87 -0.70 -21.12 -20.18
CA TYR A 87 -2.05 -20.94 -20.73
C TYR A 87 -2.77 -19.69 -20.19
N ILE A 88 -3.04 -19.59 -18.90
CA ILE A 88 -3.85 -18.48 -18.32
C ILE A 88 -2.98 -17.47 -17.58
N PHE A 89 -2.02 -17.96 -16.82
CA PHE A 89 -1.25 -17.14 -15.88
C PHE A 89 -0.39 -16.04 -16.52
N PRO A 90 0.22 -16.21 -17.70
CA PRO A 90 0.98 -15.13 -18.32
C PRO A 90 0.14 -13.88 -18.60
N SER A 91 -1.13 -14.03 -18.94
CA SER A 91 -2.05 -12.92 -19.20
C SER A 91 -2.43 -12.18 -17.91
N ILE A 92 -2.68 -12.94 -16.83
CA ILE A 92 -2.97 -12.38 -15.50
C ILE A 92 -1.75 -11.62 -14.97
N ILE A 93 -0.57 -12.24 -15.02
CA ILE A 93 0.68 -11.63 -14.54
C ILE A 93 0.99 -10.35 -15.32
N ARG A 94 0.83 -10.38 -16.64
CA ARG A 94 1.04 -9.21 -17.50
C ARG A 94 0.08 -8.08 -17.21
N GLY A 95 -1.20 -8.40 -16.97
CA GLY A 95 -2.21 -7.41 -16.57
C GLY A 95 -1.91 -6.77 -15.21
N LEU A 96 -1.55 -7.58 -14.23
CA LEU A 96 -1.17 -7.11 -12.90
C LEU A 96 0.12 -6.29 -12.92
N GLU A 97 1.14 -6.73 -13.65
CA GLU A 97 2.40 -6.02 -13.77
C GLU A 97 2.21 -4.65 -14.41
N LYS A 98 1.46 -4.57 -15.51
CA LYS A 98 1.14 -3.32 -16.18
C LYS A 98 0.45 -2.34 -15.23
N GLU A 99 -0.64 -2.75 -14.62
CA GLU A 99 -1.44 -1.88 -13.71
C GLU A 99 -0.62 -1.42 -12.50
N LEU A 100 0.13 -2.34 -11.88
CA LEU A 100 0.96 -2.01 -10.72
C LEU A 100 2.13 -1.09 -11.10
N SER A 101 2.77 -1.33 -12.24
CA SER A 101 3.88 -0.52 -12.74
C SER A 101 3.45 0.92 -13.06
N GLU A 102 2.27 1.11 -13.67
CA GLU A 102 1.68 2.42 -13.93
C GLU A 102 1.42 3.21 -12.63
N GLN A 103 1.19 2.51 -11.52
CA GLN A 103 1.04 3.09 -10.18
C GLN A 103 2.35 3.16 -9.38
N GLY A 104 3.48 2.81 -9.97
CA GLY A 104 4.80 2.86 -9.34
C GLY A 104 5.08 1.71 -8.36
N TYR A 105 4.35 0.57 -8.48
CA TYR A 105 4.61 -0.64 -7.71
C TYR A 105 5.42 -1.65 -8.51
N SER A 106 6.26 -2.41 -7.80
CA SER A 106 6.96 -3.57 -8.34
C SER A 106 6.27 -4.87 -7.92
N LEU A 107 6.26 -5.87 -8.81
CA LEU A 107 5.69 -7.18 -8.54
C LEU A 107 6.78 -8.17 -8.15
N ILE A 108 6.64 -8.81 -6.98
CA ILE A 108 7.50 -9.91 -6.54
C ILE A 108 6.73 -11.21 -6.71
N LEU A 109 7.16 -12.02 -7.66
CA LEU A 109 6.52 -13.28 -7.99
C LEU A 109 7.10 -14.46 -7.18
N GLY A 110 6.23 -15.32 -6.71
CA GLY A 110 6.56 -16.62 -6.12
C GLY A 110 5.63 -17.71 -6.61
N THR A 111 6.19 -18.90 -6.83
CA THR A 111 5.43 -20.10 -7.22
C THR A 111 5.48 -21.13 -6.12
N THR A 112 4.38 -21.86 -5.94
CA THR A 112 4.27 -22.85 -4.88
C THR A 112 4.25 -24.28 -5.41
N ASN A 113 4.04 -24.49 -6.72
CA ASN A 113 3.82 -25.80 -7.31
C ASN A 113 2.77 -26.63 -6.55
N ASN A 114 1.77 -25.91 -6.00
CA ASN A 114 0.71 -26.47 -5.16
C ASN A 114 1.23 -27.22 -3.91
N ASP A 115 2.41 -26.86 -3.40
CA ASP A 115 3.02 -27.39 -2.17
C ASP A 115 2.92 -26.36 -1.04
N PRO A 116 2.27 -26.70 0.10
CA PRO A 116 2.15 -25.81 1.26
C PRO A 116 3.49 -25.38 1.85
N ASN A 117 4.55 -26.17 1.74
CA ASN A 117 5.88 -25.77 2.20
C ASN A 117 6.49 -24.69 1.33
N GLN A 118 6.27 -24.75 0.01
CA GLN A 118 6.67 -23.69 -0.91
C GLN A 118 5.86 -22.42 -0.67
N GLU A 119 4.55 -22.52 -0.41
CA GLU A 119 3.72 -21.38 -0.02
C GLU A 119 4.27 -20.71 1.24
N LYS A 120 4.58 -21.50 2.29
CA LYS A 120 5.21 -21.01 3.52
C LYS A 120 6.51 -20.25 3.23
N ALA A 121 7.36 -20.80 2.39
CA ALA A 121 8.63 -20.17 2.00
C ALA A 121 8.42 -18.85 1.25
N CYS A 122 7.43 -18.78 0.35
CA CYS A 122 7.06 -17.58 -0.37
C CYS A 122 6.53 -16.50 0.59
N LEU A 123 5.58 -16.84 1.46
CA LEU A 123 5.00 -15.93 2.45
C LEU A 123 6.09 -15.35 3.36
N LYS A 124 6.96 -16.20 3.92
CA LYS A 124 8.08 -15.78 4.78
C LYS A 124 9.03 -14.83 4.06
N ARG A 125 9.43 -15.17 2.83
CA ARG A 125 10.34 -14.35 2.02
C ARG A 125 9.76 -12.98 1.71
N MET A 126 8.48 -12.91 1.34
CA MET A 126 7.81 -11.67 0.99
C MET A 126 7.54 -10.79 2.22
N LEU A 127 7.16 -11.38 3.36
CA LEU A 127 7.04 -10.68 4.63
C LEU A 127 8.37 -10.06 5.08
N ASN A 128 9.48 -10.79 4.91
CA ASN A 128 10.82 -10.27 5.22
C ASN A 128 11.23 -9.13 4.29
N ARG A 129 10.74 -9.11 3.05
CA ARG A 129 10.93 -8.02 2.09
C ARG A 129 9.92 -6.87 2.29
N LYS A 130 9.07 -6.97 3.32
CA LYS A 130 8.08 -5.94 3.67
C LYS A 130 7.20 -5.54 2.49
N VAL A 131 6.66 -6.52 1.75
CA VAL A 131 5.69 -6.22 0.69
C VAL A 131 4.46 -5.51 1.29
N ASP A 132 3.90 -4.57 0.54
CA ASP A 132 2.78 -3.73 0.99
C ASP A 132 1.41 -4.33 0.68
N GLY A 133 1.38 -5.49 0.07
CA GLY A 133 0.15 -6.23 -0.22
C GLY A 133 0.45 -7.54 -0.91
N PHE A 134 -0.51 -8.45 -0.83
CA PHE A 134 -0.42 -9.77 -1.43
C PHE A 134 -1.56 -10.01 -2.41
N ILE A 135 -1.24 -10.71 -3.49
CA ILE A 135 -2.18 -11.37 -4.38
C ILE A 135 -1.82 -12.85 -4.32
N ILE A 136 -2.73 -13.70 -3.86
CA ILE A 136 -2.42 -15.10 -3.55
C ILE A 136 -3.43 -16.03 -4.20
N GLU A 137 -2.93 -16.99 -4.96
CA GLU A 137 -3.64 -18.22 -5.27
C GLU A 137 -3.21 -19.27 -4.23
N PRO A 138 -4.09 -19.62 -3.26
CA PRO A 138 -3.70 -20.46 -2.14
C PRO A 138 -3.51 -21.91 -2.58
N THR A 139 -2.48 -22.56 -2.04
CA THR A 139 -2.19 -23.98 -2.26
C THR A 139 -3.30 -24.85 -1.67
N LYS A 140 -3.72 -25.87 -2.39
CA LYS A 140 -4.70 -26.87 -1.91
C LYS A 140 -5.90 -26.24 -1.21
N SER A 141 -6.51 -25.25 -1.86
CA SER A 141 -7.59 -24.42 -1.30
C SER A 141 -8.82 -25.20 -0.80
N ASN A 142 -8.98 -26.45 -1.20
CA ASN A 142 -10.02 -27.37 -0.73
C ASN A 142 -9.66 -28.18 0.53
N GLN A 143 -8.48 -27.94 1.11
CA GLN A 143 -7.98 -28.67 2.29
C GLN A 143 -7.61 -27.69 3.40
N TYR A 144 -7.34 -28.22 4.61
CA TYR A 144 -6.77 -27.44 5.68
C TYR A 144 -5.41 -26.84 5.27
N ASN A 145 -5.27 -25.52 5.37
CA ASN A 145 -4.01 -24.86 5.05
C ASN A 145 -3.14 -24.76 6.32
N PRO A 146 -1.97 -25.42 6.35
CA PRO A 146 -1.07 -25.37 7.52
C PRO A 146 -0.43 -24.01 7.72
N ASN A 147 -0.57 -23.08 6.77
CA ASN A 147 0.04 -21.76 6.79
C ASN A 147 -0.88 -20.66 7.38
N LEU A 148 -2.02 -20.99 7.99
CA LEU A 148 -2.98 -20.02 8.54
C LEU A 148 -2.33 -19.01 9.50
N ALA A 149 -1.29 -19.41 10.22
CA ALA A 149 -0.56 -18.50 11.11
C ALA A 149 0.09 -17.32 10.34
N TYR A 150 0.57 -17.54 9.12
CA TYR A 150 1.10 -16.47 8.28
C TYR A 150 0.01 -15.52 7.77
N TYR A 151 -1.16 -16.05 7.43
CA TYR A 151 -2.32 -15.24 7.03
C TYR A 151 -2.83 -14.39 8.20
N SER A 152 -2.85 -14.94 9.43
CA SER A 152 -3.18 -14.19 10.63
C SER A 152 -2.17 -13.05 10.87
N MET A 153 -0.88 -13.33 10.74
CA MET A 153 0.18 -12.32 10.85
C MET A 153 0.06 -11.21 9.81
N ILE A 154 -0.27 -11.55 8.56
CA ILE A 154 -0.50 -10.57 7.48
C ILE A 154 -1.69 -9.67 7.86
N LYS A 155 -2.78 -10.25 8.35
CA LYS A 155 -3.97 -9.52 8.82
C LYS A 155 -3.66 -8.61 10.02
N GLU A 156 -2.94 -9.09 11.01
CA GLU A 156 -2.52 -8.31 12.20
C GLU A 156 -1.64 -7.12 11.84
N ARG A 157 -0.84 -7.25 10.78
CA ARG A 157 -0.01 -6.16 10.24
C ARG A 157 -0.77 -5.22 9.30
N ASN A 158 -2.08 -5.42 9.12
CA ASN A 158 -2.93 -4.67 8.19
C ASN A 158 -2.40 -4.67 6.74
N ILE A 159 -1.72 -5.74 6.32
CA ILE A 159 -1.26 -5.89 4.94
C ILE A 159 -2.44 -6.42 4.10
N PRO A 160 -2.88 -5.70 3.06
CA PRO A 160 -4.00 -6.13 2.23
C PRO A 160 -3.68 -7.43 1.46
N VAL A 161 -4.68 -8.30 1.38
CA VAL A 161 -4.59 -9.57 0.65
C VAL A 161 -5.75 -9.70 -0.31
N LEU A 162 -5.45 -9.93 -1.58
CA LEU A 162 -6.41 -10.36 -2.60
C LEU A 162 -6.22 -11.85 -2.86
N MET A 163 -7.26 -12.64 -2.68
CA MET A 163 -7.27 -14.05 -3.06
C MET A 163 -7.81 -14.23 -4.47
N ILE A 164 -7.13 -15.05 -5.27
CA ILE A 164 -7.56 -15.41 -6.62
C ILE A 164 -7.79 -16.91 -6.72
N ASN A 165 -8.78 -17.31 -7.54
CA ASN A 165 -9.20 -18.71 -7.80
C ASN A 165 -9.65 -19.50 -6.55
N ALA A 166 -9.61 -18.91 -5.37
CA ALA A 166 -10.06 -19.54 -4.14
C ALA A 166 -10.27 -18.52 -3.02
N SER A 167 -11.00 -18.90 -1.99
CA SER A 167 -11.13 -18.14 -0.75
C SER A 167 -11.03 -19.07 0.44
N PHE A 168 -10.34 -18.65 1.50
CA PHE A 168 -10.49 -19.33 2.78
C PHE A 168 -11.79 -18.88 3.43
N LEU A 169 -12.55 -19.83 3.97
CA LEU A 169 -13.59 -19.53 4.95
C LEU A 169 -12.90 -18.92 6.18
N VAL A 170 -12.82 -17.59 6.21
CA VAL A 170 -12.50 -16.88 7.44
C VAL A 170 -13.71 -17.07 8.33
N ILE A 171 -13.64 -17.99 9.27
CA ILE A 171 -14.62 -18.13 10.33
C ILE A 171 -14.64 -16.78 11.06
N LYS A 172 -15.66 -15.98 10.80
CA LYS A 172 -15.95 -14.80 11.61
C LYS A 172 -16.22 -15.31 13.05
N ARG A 173 -15.33 -15.06 13.96
CA ARG A 173 -15.61 -15.03 15.40
C ARG A 173 -15.97 -13.62 15.80
#